data_d8679bf01caba741cd16ee57932f328a
#
_entry.id   d8679bf01caba741cd16ee57932f328a
#
_cell.length_a   1.000
_cell.length_b   1.000
_cell.length_c   1.000
_cell.angle_alpha   90.00
_cell.angle_beta   90.00
_cell.angle_gamma   90.00
#
_symmetry.space_group_name_H-M   'P 1'
#
loop_
_entity.id
_entity.type
_entity.pdbx_description
1 polymer ?
#
loop_
_entity_poly.entity_id
_entity_poly.type
_entity_poly.pdbx_seq_one_letter_code
_entity_poly.pdbx_strand_id
1 'polypeptide(L)'
;MLIRVAALVALLTSLFGCTADSDAPPPSGRSMAMATAPGDVPASRWHAVLIAGDNNSPSFDNGIDALRDKLSARGVRDIRLLTSDPVRNPSAEVASASNVSSALRNANGAEACLAFITSHGTEAGVVLRQASGVVRPSALDNALDAGCGTLPTVVVVSACHSGVFLTPAMRQPNRVVLTAAAADRVSFGCGAGDRFTYYDQCLLQQFDAASTWGQLAQATRACVQNLEKSMGVRTPSQPQIFVGSAVANLRLPGR
;
A
#
# COMPACT_ATOMS: atom_id res chain seq x y z
N MET A 1 54.34 61.28 27.03
CA MET A 1 55.46 61.03 27.96
C MET A 1 55.66 59.52 27.94
N LEU A 2 56.60 59.09 27.08
CA LEU A 2 57.79 58.29 27.46
C LEU A 2 57.44 56.92 28.04
N ILE A 3 57.94 55.79 27.63
CA ILE A 3 59.21 55.38 27.01
C ILE A 3 59.03 53.96 26.39
N ARG A 4 59.77 53.74 25.32
CA ARG A 4 60.04 52.46 24.62
C ARG A 4 60.83 51.53 25.54
N VAL A 5 60.63 50.19 25.39
CA VAL A 5 61.81 49.27 25.35
C VAL A 5 61.46 48.11 24.45
N ALA A 6 62.29 47.89 23.45
CA ALA A 6 62.37 46.73 22.60
C ALA A 6 63.25 45.64 23.25
N ALA A 7 62.89 44.40 23.09
CA ALA A 7 63.84 43.29 23.25
C ALA A 7 63.57 42.22 22.16
N LEU A 8 64.52 42.16 21.26
CA LEU A 8 64.78 41.14 20.27
C LEU A 8 65.40 39.90 20.96
N VAL A 9 64.90 38.71 20.76
CA VAL A 9 65.71 37.48 20.87
C VAL A 9 65.34 36.52 19.75
N ALA A 10 66.43 36.04 19.14
CA ALA A 10 66.51 35.32 17.89
C ALA A 10 66.04 33.83 17.95
N LEU A 11 65.57 33.38 16.79
CA LEU A 11 65.82 32.12 16.07
C LEU A 11 66.34 30.91 16.83
N LEU A 12 65.60 29.82 16.73
CA LEU A 12 66.20 28.50 16.46
C LEU A 12 65.17 27.67 15.67
N THR A 13 65.51 27.42 14.42
CA THR A 13 64.88 26.51 13.48
C THR A 13 65.16 25.06 13.86
N SER A 14 64.15 24.23 14.03
CA SER A 14 64.30 22.78 13.94
C SER A 14 63.22 22.24 12.99
N LEU A 15 63.69 21.94 11.79
CA LEU A 15 62.96 21.17 10.78
C LEU A 15 62.85 19.71 11.25
N PHE A 16 61.67 19.32 11.66
CA PHE A 16 61.30 17.90 11.67
C PHE A 16 60.31 17.69 10.53
N GLY A 17 60.78 17.10 9.47
CA GLY A 17 59.95 16.55 8.41
C GLY A 17 59.23 15.33 8.91
N CYS A 18 57.89 15.37 9.00
CA CYS A 18 57.05 14.18 9.03
C CYS A 18 56.64 13.87 7.60
N THR A 19 57.19 12.81 7.06
CA THR A 19 56.69 12.16 5.85
C THR A 19 55.32 11.58 6.18
N ALA A 20 54.28 12.16 5.59
CA ALA A 20 52.95 11.57 5.62
C ALA A 20 52.92 10.41 4.62
N ASP A 21 52.94 9.18 5.11
CA ASP A 21 52.53 8.02 4.33
C ASP A 21 51.02 8.11 4.02
N SER A 22 50.75 8.50 2.78
CA SER A 22 49.40 8.62 2.23
C SER A 22 49.05 7.38 1.41
N ASP A 23 48.94 6.23 2.06
CA ASP A 23 48.39 5.01 1.44
C ASP A 23 47.39 4.31 2.36
N ALA A 24 46.41 5.06 2.89
CA ALA A 24 45.19 4.47 3.39
C ALA A 24 44.15 4.56 2.27
N PRO A 25 43.61 3.42 1.77
CA PRO A 25 42.50 3.48 0.82
C PRO A 25 41.30 4.15 1.51
N PRO A 26 40.50 4.97 0.80
CA PRO A 26 39.33 5.61 1.37
C PRO A 26 38.41 4.52 1.89
N PRO A 27 37.73 4.74 3.01
CA PRO A 27 36.73 3.79 3.49
C PRO A 27 35.71 3.58 2.38
N SER A 28 35.68 2.37 1.84
CA SER A 28 34.67 1.93 0.90
C SER A 28 33.33 2.13 1.57
N GLY A 29 32.64 3.20 1.22
CA GLY A 29 31.25 3.43 1.58
C GLY A 29 30.48 2.21 1.11
N ARG A 30 30.15 1.32 2.02
CA ARG A 30 29.14 0.30 1.78
C ARG A 30 27.86 1.10 1.48
N SER A 31 27.62 1.30 0.18
CA SER A 31 26.27 1.56 -0.29
C SER A 31 25.44 0.40 0.28
N MET A 32 24.64 0.66 1.30
CA MET A 32 23.60 -0.28 1.70
C MET A 32 22.63 -0.33 0.52
N ALA A 33 22.91 -1.23 -0.41
CA ALA A 33 21.92 -1.61 -1.40
C ALA A 33 20.72 -2.06 -0.56
N MET A 34 19.65 -1.27 -0.57
CA MET A 34 18.37 -1.70 -0.02
C MET A 34 18.08 -3.03 -0.71
N ALA A 35 18.11 -4.11 0.09
CA ALA A 35 17.75 -5.42 -0.42
C ALA A 35 16.34 -5.28 -1.00
N THR A 36 16.21 -5.39 -2.32
CA THR A 36 14.92 -5.51 -2.98
C THR A 36 14.25 -6.72 -2.35
N ALA A 37 13.08 -6.52 -1.76
CA ALA A 37 12.28 -7.64 -1.28
C ALA A 37 12.16 -8.68 -2.40
N PRO A 38 12.23 -9.98 -2.11
CA PRO A 38 12.12 -11.01 -3.12
C PRO A 38 10.84 -10.75 -3.92
N GLY A 39 10.95 -10.66 -5.24
CA GLY A 39 9.80 -10.41 -6.12
C GLY A 39 8.77 -11.53 -6.05
N ASP A 40 9.15 -12.68 -5.49
CA ASP A 40 8.33 -13.89 -5.40
C ASP A 40 8.16 -14.29 -3.92
N VAL A 41 6.93 -14.16 -3.42
CA VAL A 41 6.53 -14.60 -2.09
C VAL A 41 5.60 -15.81 -2.25
N PRO A 42 5.89 -16.96 -1.60
CA PRO A 42 5.01 -18.13 -1.66
C PRO A 42 3.57 -17.77 -1.32
N ALA A 43 2.61 -18.24 -2.11
CA ALA A 43 1.20 -17.91 -1.91
C ALA A 43 0.69 -18.22 -0.49
N SER A 44 1.16 -19.33 0.09
CA SER A 44 0.83 -19.74 1.48
C SER A 44 1.40 -18.82 2.57
N ARG A 45 2.26 -17.87 2.20
CA ARG A 45 2.91 -16.91 3.12
C ARG A 45 2.32 -15.49 2.99
N TRP A 46 1.24 -15.35 2.24
CA TRP A 46 0.46 -14.12 2.19
C TRP A 46 -0.58 -14.09 3.29
N HIS A 47 -0.66 -12.95 3.98
CA HIS A 47 -1.76 -12.57 4.85
C HIS A 47 -2.67 -11.59 4.09
N ALA A 48 -3.91 -11.96 3.84
CA ALA A 48 -4.88 -11.16 3.10
C ALA A 48 -6.07 -10.77 3.97
N VAL A 49 -6.36 -9.48 4.04
CA VAL A 49 -7.54 -8.93 4.73
C VAL A 49 -8.43 -8.25 3.70
N LEU A 50 -9.63 -8.78 3.47
CA LEU A 50 -10.59 -8.33 2.48
C LEU A 50 -11.81 -7.75 3.18
N ILE A 51 -12.14 -6.49 2.90
CA ILE A 51 -13.10 -5.71 3.68
C ILE A 51 -14.18 -5.13 2.76
N ALA A 52 -15.45 -5.52 2.97
CA ALA A 52 -16.64 -4.87 2.44
C ALA A 52 -17.22 -3.95 3.51
N GLY A 53 -17.07 -2.63 3.35
CA GLY A 53 -17.38 -1.66 4.39
C GLY A 53 -18.85 -1.21 4.44
N ASP A 54 -19.65 -1.47 3.41
CA ASP A 54 -21.04 -1.01 3.33
C ASP A 54 -21.95 -2.08 2.70
N ASN A 55 -23.12 -2.28 3.24
CA ASN A 55 -24.11 -3.23 2.74
C ASN A 55 -25.26 -2.60 1.94
N ASN A 56 -25.18 -1.31 1.61
CA ASN A 56 -26.16 -0.66 0.73
C ASN A 56 -26.04 -1.12 -0.72
N SER A 57 -24.91 -1.68 -1.10
CA SER A 57 -24.69 -2.27 -2.41
C SER A 57 -24.12 -3.68 -2.26
N PRO A 58 -24.65 -4.67 -3.01
CA PRO A 58 -24.09 -6.02 -3.02
C PRO A 58 -22.70 -6.08 -3.67
N SER A 59 -22.31 -5.03 -4.41
CA SER A 59 -21.06 -4.98 -5.17
C SER A 59 -19.83 -5.13 -4.28
N PHE A 60 -19.86 -4.62 -3.05
CA PHE A 60 -18.74 -4.67 -2.12
C PHE A 60 -18.48 -6.09 -1.61
N ASP A 61 -19.50 -6.78 -1.11
CA ASP A 61 -19.38 -8.17 -0.68
C ASP A 61 -19.06 -9.11 -1.85
N ASN A 62 -19.66 -8.88 -3.02
CA ASN A 62 -19.29 -9.61 -4.25
C ASN A 62 -17.80 -9.42 -4.59
N GLY A 63 -17.26 -8.22 -4.39
CA GLY A 63 -15.85 -7.90 -4.66
C GLY A 63 -14.91 -8.70 -3.77
N ILE A 64 -15.15 -8.71 -2.45
CA ILE A 64 -14.31 -9.49 -1.51
C ILE A 64 -14.43 -10.99 -1.73
N ASP A 65 -15.65 -11.51 -1.99
CA ASP A 65 -15.87 -12.93 -2.25
C ASP A 65 -15.13 -13.38 -3.52
N ALA A 66 -15.27 -12.64 -4.62
CA ALA A 66 -14.58 -12.97 -5.87
C ALA A 66 -13.06 -12.89 -5.75
N LEU A 67 -12.52 -11.91 -5.00
CA LEU A 67 -11.08 -11.82 -4.78
C LEU A 67 -10.58 -12.94 -3.85
N ARG A 68 -11.33 -13.29 -2.79
CA ARG A 68 -11.05 -14.47 -1.95
C ARG A 68 -10.91 -15.73 -2.80
N ASP A 69 -11.86 -15.97 -3.69
CA ASP A 69 -11.86 -17.18 -4.52
C ASP A 69 -10.63 -17.23 -5.43
N LYS A 70 -10.25 -16.10 -6.04
CA LYS A 70 -9.03 -16.00 -6.84
C LYS A 70 -7.76 -16.23 -6.03
N LEU A 71 -7.65 -15.63 -4.85
CA LEU A 71 -6.50 -15.81 -3.95
C LEU A 71 -6.40 -17.25 -3.45
N SER A 72 -7.52 -17.84 -3.04
CA SER A 72 -7.59 -19.23 -2.58
C SER A 72 -7.19 -20.22 -3.68
N ALA A 73 -7.67 -20.01 -4.91
CA ALA A 73 -7.31 -20.83 -6.08
C ALA A 73 -5.80 -20.76 -6.39
N ARG A 74 -5.14 -19.66 -6.00
CA ARG A 74 -3.69 -19.49 -6.13
C ARG A 74 -2.87 -19.96 -4.94
N GLY A 75 -3.52 -20.51 -3.90
CA GLY A 75 -2.87 -21.10 -2.74
C GLY A 75 -2.67 -20.18 -1.54
N VAL A 76 -3.26 -18.98 -1.55
CA VAL A 76 -3.32 -18.16 -0.33
C VAL A 76 -4.23 -18.84 0.68
N ARG A 77 -3.76 -19.03 1.91
CA ARG A 77 -4.47 -19.76 2.96
C ARG A 77 -4.97 -18.87 4.09
N ASP A 78 -4.21 -17.83 4.41
CA ASP A 78 -4.56 -16.87 5.46
C ASP A 78 -5.33 -15.68 4.83
N ILE A 79 -6.65 -15.85 4.74
CA ILE A 79 -7.58 -14.84 4.20
C ILE A 79 -8.62 -14.52 5.26
N ARG A 80 -8.63 -13.27 5.72
CA ARG A 80 -9.63 -12.74 6.65
C ARG A 80 -10.66 -11.93 5.87
N LEU A 81 -11.94 -12.24 6.08
CA LEU A 81 -13.06 -11.52 5.48
C LEU A 81 -13.76 -10.68 6.53
N LEU A 82 -13.98 -9.40 6.20
CA LEU A 82 -14.77 -8.49 7.01
C LEU A 82 -15.92 -7.92 6.18
N THR A 83 -17.13 -7.98 6.70
CA THR A 83 -18.35 -7.56 6.00
C THR A 83 -19.21 -6.61 6.84
N SER A 84 -19.92 -5.72 6.18
CA SER A 84 -21.03 -4.96 6.79
C SER A 84 -22.37 -5.68 6.67
N ASP A 85 -22.40 -6.89 6.10
CA ASP A 85 -23.59 -7.76 6.01
C ASP A 85 -23.32 -9.15 6.59
N PRO A 86 -23.28 -9.29 7.94
CA PRO A 86 -23.02 -10.57 8.58
C PRO A 86 -24.15 -11.59 8.38
N VAL A 87 -25.34 -11.15 7.94
CA VAL A 87 -26.44 -12.07 7.59
C VAL A 87 -26.14 -12.78 6.27
N ARG A 88 -25.63 -12.04 5.30
CA ARG A 88 -25.25 -12.59 3.99
C ARG A 88 -23.98 -13.43 4.07
N ASN A 89 -23.02 -13.02 4.86
CA ASN A 89 -21.73 -13.71 5.01
C ASN A 89 -21.42 -14.02 6.48
N PRO A 90 -22.09 -15.05 7.07
CA PRO A 90 -21.95 -15.37 8.50
C PRO A 90 -20.57 -15.92 8.88
N SER A 91 -19.72 -16.27 7.91
CA SER A 91 -18.33 -16.69 8.13
C SER A 91 -17.34 -15.53 8.20
N ALA A 92 -17.76 -14.32 7.82
CA ALA A 92 -16.95 -13.12 7.88
C ALA A 92 -17.12 -12.39 9.22
N GLU A 93 -16.08 -11.67 9.65
CA GLU A 93 -16.16 -10.79 10.80
C GLU A 93 -16.91 -9.50 10.44
N VAL A 94 -17.46 -8.82 11.45
CA VAL A 94 -18.10 -7.51 11.23
C VAL A 94 -17.02 -6.49 10.85
N ALA A 95 -17.23 -5.73 9.77
CA ALA A 95 -16.36 -4.65 9.33
C ALA A 95 -16.48 -3.45 10.29
N SER A 96 -15.75 -3.51 11.39
CA SER A 96 -15.56 -2.40 12.35
C SER A 96 -14.11 -1.92 12.34
N ALA A 97 -13.85 -0.69 12.77
CA ALA A 97 -12.49 -0.16 12.83
C ALA A 97 -11.56 -1.01 13.73
N SER A 98 -12.11 -1.56 14.82
CA SER A 98 -11.37 -2.46 15.71
C SER A 98 -11.04 -3.79 15.03
N ASN A 99 -12.00 -4.40 14.34
CA ASN A 99 -11.79 -5.68 13.66
C ASN A 99 -10.85 -5.52 12.45
N VAL A 100 -10.98 -4.43 11.68
CA VAL A 100 -10.03 -4.09 10.61
C VAL A 100 -8.61 -3.97 11.16
N SER A 101 -8.44 -3.20 12.24
CA SER A 101 -7.12 -3.04 12.89
C SER A 101 -6.60 -4.36 13.44
N SER A 102 -7.44 -5.17 14.08
CA SER A 102 -7.06 -6.48 14.62
C SER A 102 -6.67 -7.45 13.52
N ALA A 103 -7.46 -7.54 12.44
CA ALA A 103 -7.17 -8.41 11.31
C ALA A 103 -5.82 -8.07 10.68
N LEU A 104 -5.55 -6.80 10.40
CA LEU A 104 -4.29 -6.35 9.80
C LEU A 104 -3.07 -6.58 10.70
N ARG A 105 -3.23 -6.46 12.03
CA ARG A 105 -2.13 -6.68 13.00
C ARG A 105 -1.77 -8.15 13.18
N ASN A 106 -2.63 -9.08 12.82
CA ASN A 106 -2.44 -10.51 13.03
C ASN A 106 -1.75 -11.22 11.86
N ALA A 107 -0.81 -10.57 11.19
CA ALA A 107 -0.02 -11.13 10.09
C ALA A 107 1.08 -12.10 10.54
N ASN A 108 0.81 -12.92 11.57
CA ASN A 108 1.81 -13.80 12.17
C ASN A 108 2.34 -14.84 11.18
N GLY A 109 3.65 -14.85 10.99
CA GLY A 109 4.33 -15.81 10.11
C GLY A 109 4.12 -15.51 8.60
N ALA A 110 3.48 -14.41 8.23
CA ALA A 110 3.41 -13.95 6.86
C ALA A 110 4.77 -13.42 6.35
N GLU A 111 4.92 -13.43 5.03
CA GLU A 111 6.05 -12.82 4.32
C GLU A 111 5.59 -11.70 3.38
N ALA A 112 4.28 -11.57 3.17
CA ALA A 112 3.67 -10.45 2.49
C ALA A 112 2.24 -10.22 3.00
N CYS A 113 1.74 -8.98 2.86
CA CYS A 113 0.40 -8.59 3.25
C CYS A 113 -0.41 -8.05 2.06
N LEU A 114 -1.72 -8.29 2.10
CA LEU A 114 -2.71 -7.67 1.23
C LEU A 114 -3.85 -7.10 2.08
N ALA A 115 -4.10 -5.80 1.96
CA ALA A 115 -5.31 -5.16 2.44
C ALA A 115 -6.15 -4.71 1.24
N PHE A 116 -7.33 -5.29 1.05
CA PHE A 116 -8.29 -4.89 0.04
C PHE A 116 -9.55 -4.36 0.73
N ILE A 117 -9.90 -3.10 0.46
CA ILE A 117 -11.05 -2.44 1.05
C ILE A 117 -11.94 -1.93 -0.07
N THR A 118 -13.19 -2.37 -0.11
CA THR A 118 -14.20 -1.89 -1.05
C THR A 118 -15.43 -1.40 -0.28
N SER A 119 -15.86 -0.17 -0.56
CA SER A 119 -16.95 0.50 0.16
C SER A 119 -17.28 1.86 -0.47
N HIS A 120 -18.28 2.55 0.11
CA HIS A 120 -18.38 4.00 -0.06
C HIS A 120 -17.19 4.72 0.57
N GLY A 121 -16.83 5.88 0.01
CA GLY A 121 -15.71 6.69 0.48
C GLY A 121 -16.05 8.17 0.57
N THR A 122 -15.32 8.86 1.43
CA THR A 122 -15.37 10.30 1.64
C THR A 122 -13.95 10.87 1.67
N GLU A 123 -13.81 12.18 1.71
CA GLU A 123 -12.51 12.84 1.93
C GLU A 123 -11.85 12.47 3.27
N ALA A 124 -12.63 11.97 4.24
CA ALA A 124 -12.09 11.50 5.53
C ALA A 124 -11.58 10.05 5.49
N GLY A 125 -11.98 9.27 4.48
CA GLY A 125 -11.62 7.86 4.33
C GLY A 125 -12.76 6.97 3.89
N VAL A 126 -12.65 5.66 4.14
CA VAL A 126 -13.60 4.63 3.72
C VAL A 126 -14.66 4.38 4.78
N VAL A 127 -15.93 4.33 4.37
CA VAL A 127 -17.09 4.14 5.26
C VAL A 127 -17.15 2.70 5.76
N LEU A 128 -17.42 2.53 7.05
CA LEU A 128 -17.79 1.27 7.70
C LEU A 128 -19.21 1.42 8.27
N ARG A 129 -20.21 1.04 7.48
CA ARG A 129 -21.61 1.32 7.81
C ARG A 129 -22.09 0.65 9.08
N GLN A 130 -21.80 -0.65 9.25
CA GLN A 130 -22.28 -1.42 10.40
C GLN A 130 -21.77 -0.86 11.74
N ALA A 131 -20.57 -0.29 11.73
CA ALA A 131 -19.96 0.31 12.91
C ALA A 131 -20.12 1.83 12.98
N SER A 132 -20.90 2.44 12.05
CA SER A 132 -21.05 3.90 11.92
C SER A 132 -19.71 4.64 11.93
N GLY A 133 -18.70 4.05 11.29
CA GLY A 133 -17.31 4.50 11.35
C GLY A 133 -16.70 4.80 9.98
N VAL A 134 -15.48 5.31 10.03
CA VAL A 134 -14.64 5.57 8.85
C VAL A 134 -13.24 5.06 9.11
N VAL A 135 -12.69 4.27 8.19
CA VAL A 135 -11.25 3.94 8.18
C VAL A 135 -10.50 5.13 7.59
N ARG A 136 -9.78 5.86 8.41
CA ARG A 136 -8.96 7.00 8.00
C ARG A 136 -7.61 6.50 7.47
N PRO A 137 -6.95 7.26 6.56
CA PRO A 137 -5.62 6.90 6.07
C PRO A 137 -4.60 6.61 7.19
N SER A 138 -4.54 7.44 8.23
CA SER A 138 -3.63 7.23 9.36
C SER A 138 -3.95 5.99 10.19
N ALA A 139 -5.23 5.64 10.35
CA ALA A 139 -5.62 4.44 11.07
C ALA A 139 -5.24 3.15 10.32
N LEU A 140 -5.42 3.16 8.98
CA LEU A 140 -4.99 2.06 8.13
C LEU A 140 -3.46 1.91 8.14
N ASP A 141 -2.73 3.03 8.00
CA ASP A 141 -1.28 3.08 8.04
C ASP A 141 -0.72 2.48 9.33
N ASN A 142 -1.20 2.95 10.49
CA ASN A 142 -0.80 2.44 11.79
C ASN A 142 -1.10 0.94 11.99
N ALA A 143 -2.21 0.44 11.43
CA ALA A 143 -2.54 -0.98 11.53
C ALA A 143 -1.62 -1.83 10.65
N LEU A 144 -1.28 -1.36 9.45
CA LEU A 144 -0.34 -2.01 8.54
C LEU A 144 1.08 -2.01 9.12
N ASP A 145 1.55 -0.88 9.67
CA ASP A 145 2.87 -0.81 10.30
C ASP A 145 2.99 -1.78 11.48
N ALA A 146 1.95 -1.88 12.29
CA ALA A 146 1.95 -2.76 13.46
C ALA A 146 1.90 -4.26 13.11
N GLY A 147 1.27 -4.64 11.99
CA GLY A 147 1.10 -6.04 11.61
C GLY A 147 2.04 -6.50 10.51
N CYS A 148 2.15 -5.71 9.45
CA CYS A 148 2.93 -6.05 8.26
C CYS A 148 4.36 -5.45 8.31
N GLY A 149 4.55 -4.33 9.02
CA GLY A 149 5.86 -3.73 9.23
C GLY A 149 6.62 -3.49 7.93
N THR A 150 7.79 -4.10 7.80
CA THR A 150 8.66 -4.02 6.62
C THR A 150 8.36 -5.04 5.53
N LEU A 151 7.36 -5.92 5.72
CA LEU A 151 6.98 -6.90 4.70
C LEU A 151 6.46 -6.22 3.43
N PRO A 152 6.67 -6.84 2.26
CA PRO A 152 5.96 -6.46 1.04
C PRO A 152 4.46 -6.34 1.30
N THR A 153 3.89 -5.16 1.09
CA THR A 153 2.49 -4.90 1.45
C THR A 153 1.75 -4.27 0.30
N VAL A 154 0.61 -4.84 -0.06
CA VAL A 154 -0.28 -4.31 -1.08
C VAL A 154 -1.54 -3.76 -0.41
N VAL A 155 -1.88 -2.53 -0.73
CA VAL A 155 -3.07 -1.84 -0.25
C VAL A 155 -3.92 -1.46 -1.45
N VAL A 156 -5.15 -1.95 -1.51
CA VAL A 156 -6.12 -1.61 -2.54
C VAL A 156 -7.32 -0.96 -1.87
N VAL A 157 -7.63 0.28 -2.24
CA VAL A 157 -8.78 1.01 -1.72
C VAL A 157 -9.73 1.33 -2.85
N SER A 158 -10.79 0.53 -2.96
CA SER A 158 -11.86 0.68 -3.95
C SER A 158 -13.01 1.50 -3.35
N ALA A 159 -12.91 2.82 -3.45
CA ALA A 159 -13.90 3.74 -2.92
C ALA A 159 -13.82 5.11 -3.62
N CYS A 160 -14.90 5.91 -3.53
CA CYS A 160 -14.84 7.33 -3.83
C CYS A 160 -13.76 8.02 -2.98
N HIS A 161 -13.12 9.04 -3.49
CA HIS A 161 -12.10 9.85 -2.80
C HIS A 161 -10.90 9.04 -2.27
N SER A 162 -10.74 7.77 -2.70
CA SER A 162 -9.72 6.86 -2.16
C SER A 162 -8.27 7.35 -2.34
N GLY A 163 -8.03 8.30 -3.24
CA GLY A 163 -6.73 8.97 -3.38
C GLY A 163 -6.22 9.66 -2.11
N VAL A 164 -7.11 9.94 -1.12
CA VAL A 164 -6.71 10.46 0.20
C VAL A 164 -5.79 9.49 0.96
N PHE A 165 -5.78 8.20 0.58
CA PHE A 165 -4.88 7.19 1.16
C PHE A 165 -3.45 7.27 0.62
N LEU A 166 -3.17 8.04 -0.42
CA LEU A 166 -1.81 8.25 -0.94
C LEU A 166 -1.03 9.31 -0.15
N THR A 167 -1.08 9.23 1.17
CA THR A 167 -0.30 10.11 2.08
C THR A 167 1.20 9.81 1.99
N PRO A 168 2.07 10.73 2.41
CA PRO A 168 3.51 10.45 2.52
C PRO A 168 3.81 9.22 3.40
N ALA A 169 3.09 9.04 4.52
CA ALA A 169 3.25 7.90 5.43
C ALA A 169 2.86 6.57 4.76
N MET A 170 1.78 6.56 3.97
CA MET A 170 1.35 5.36 3.25
C MET A 170 2.29 4.98 2.10
N ARG A 171 3.01 5.95 1.50
CA ARG A 171 3.93 5.73 0.38
C ARG A 171 5.31 5.25 0.83
N GLN A 172 5.37 4.05 1.39
CA GLN A 172 6.62 3.43 1.86
C GLN A 172 7.30 2.60 0.76
N PRO A 173 8.63 2.40 0.81
CA PRO A 173 9.35 1.62 -0.21
C PRO A 173 8.86 0.18 -0.38
N ASN A 174 8.34 -0.44 0.67
CA ASN A 174 7.82 -1.82 0.70
C ASN A 174 6.31 -1.90 0.39
N ARG A 175 5.66 -0.82 -0.08
CA ARG A 175 4.22 -0.80 -0.32
C ARG A 175 3.86 -0.58 -1.79
N VAL A 176 2.81 -1.29 -2.22
CA VAL A 176 2.01 -0.96 -3.40
C VAL A 176 0.70 -0.38 -2.89
N VAL A 177 0.31 0.82 -3.33
CA VAL A 177 -0.97 1.43 -2.95
C VAL A 177 -1.76 1.76 -4.20
N LEU A 178 -2.93 1.17 -4.31
CA LEU A 178 -3.85 1.29 -5.44
C LEU A 178 -5.16 1.91 -4.96
N THR A 179 -5.64 2.92 -5.66
CA THR A 179 -6.91 3.58 -5.31
C THR A 179 -7.83 3.68 -6.52
N ALA A 180 -9.14 3.50 -6.30
CA ALA A 180 -10.14 3.53 -7.36
C ALA A 180 -10.41 4.94 -7.91
N ALA A 181 -10.08 5.96 -7.13
CA ALA A 181 -10.32 7.35 -7.52
C ALA A 181 -9.20 8.27 -7.02
N ALA A 182 -9.05 9.44 -7.63
CA ALA A 182 -8.27 10.52 -7.06
C ALA A 182 -8.96 11.08 -5.79
N ALA A 183 -8.23 11.86 -4.98
CA ALA A 183 -8.72 12.36 -3.70
C ALA A 183 -9.97 13.26 -3.83
N ASP A 184 -10.11 13.95 -4.95
CA ASP A 184 -11.21 14.84 -5.29
C ASP A 184 -12.24 14.23 -6.25
N ARG A 185 -12.22 12.89 -6.45
CA ARG A 185 -13.06 12.18 -7.42
C ARG A 185 -13.91 11.10 -6.77
N VAL A 186 -15.06 10.84 -7.38
CA VAL A 186 -15.88 9.65 -7.07
C VAL A 186 -15.47 8.48 -7.93
N SER A 187 -15.76 7.26 -7.47
CA SER A 187 -15.73 6.02 -8.26
C SER A 187 -17.17 5.55 -8.55
N PHE A 188 -17.34 4.51 -9.37
CA PHE A 188 -18.64 4.13 -9.91
C PHE A 188 -18.91 2.64 -9.73
N GLY A 189 -20.19 2.22 -9.99
CA GLY A 189 -20.60 0.83 -9.93
C GLY A 189 -20.99 0.36 -8.52
N CYS A 190 -21.48 1.26 -7.67
CA CYS A 190 -21.92 0.93 -6.31
C CYS A 190 -23.42 1.09 -6.10
N GLY A 191 -24.21 1.03 -7.19
CA GLY A 191 -25.67 1.00 -7.12
C GLY A 191 -26.22 -0.37 -6.70
N ALA A 192 -27.50 -0.41 -6.32
CA ALA A 192 -28.15 -1.65 -5.86
C ALA A 192 -28.19 -2.77 -6.92
N GLY A 193 -28.10 -2.42 -8.20
CA GLY A 193 -28.10 -3.36 -9.33
C GLY A 193 -26.69 -3.77 -9.79
N ASP A 194 -25.64 -3.16 -9.26
CA ASP A 194 -24.27 -3.42 -9.68
C ASP A 194 -23.73 -4.70 -9.03
N ARG A 195 -23.17 -5.58 -9.85
CA ARG A 195 -22.51 -6.79 -9.35
C ARG A 195 -21.19 -6.50 -8.68
N PHE A 196 -20.42 -5.55 -9.25
CA PHE A 196 -19.12 -5.08 -8.75
C PHE A 196 -19.02 -3.59 -8.96
N THR A 197 -18.19 -2.90 -8.18
CA THR A 197 -17.75 -1.56 -8.56
C THR A 197 -16.98 -1.64 -9.88
N TYR A 198 -16.87 -0.54 -10.63
CA TYR A 198 -16.09 -0.52 -11.88
C TYR A 198 -14.63 -0.89 -11.62
N TYR A 199 -14.09 -0.42 -10.49
CA TYR A 199 -12.72 -0.72 -10.13
C TYR A 199 -12.53 -2.20 -9.79
N ASP A 200 -13.41 -2.77 -8.96
CA ASP A 200 -13.35 -4.18 -8.56
C ASP A 200 -13.55 -5.10 -9.76
N GLN A 201 -14.50 -4.79 -10.64
CA GLN A 201 -14.71 -5.52 -11.89
C GLN A 201 -13.42 -5.57 -12.72
N CYS A 202 -12.80 -4.41 -12.95
CA CYS A 202 -11.59 -4.31 -13.74
C CYS A 202 -10.41 -5.04 -13.07
N LEU A 203 -10.22 -4.89 -11.74
CA LEU A 203 -9.17 -5.57 -11.00
C LEU A 203 -9.33 -7.10 -11.12
N LEU A 204 -10.53 -7.61 -10.90
CA LEU A 204 -10.83 -9.04 -10.98
C LEU A 204 -10.65 -9.60 -12.39
N GLN A 205 -11.02 -8.86 -13.43
CA GLN A 205 -10.83 -9.26 -14.85
C GLN A 205 -9.34 -9.35 -15.22
N GLN A 206 -8.52 -8.40 -14.75
CA GLN A 206 -7.10 -8.35 -15.09
C GLN A 206 -6.24 -9.25 -14.19
N PHE A 207 -6.77 -9.74 -13.07
CA PHE A 207 -6.01 -10.47 -12.05
C PHE A 207 -5.31 -11.70 -12.60
N ASP A 208 -5.96 -12.46 -13.49
CA ASP A 208 -5.41 -13.72 -14.01
C ASP A 208 -4.38 -13.51 -15.13
N ALA A 209 -4.41 -12.38 -15.81
CA ALA A 209 -3.45 -12.07 -16.87
C ALA A 209 -2.16 -11.41 -16.34
N ALA A 210 -2.23 -10.70 -15.20
CA ALA A 210 -1.10 -10.00 -14.63
C ALA A 210 -0.13 -10.95 -13.90
N SER A 211 1.16 -10.66 -13.98
CA SER A 211 2.21 -11.36 -13.23
C SER A 211 2.66 -10.62 -11.99
N THR A 212 2.66 -9.27 -12.02
CA THR A 212 3.05 -8.42 -10.89
C THR A 212 1.92 -7.47 -10.49
N TRP A 213 1.97 -6.99 -9.25
CA TRP A 213 1.01 -6.00 -8.76
C TRP A 213 1.08 -4.69 -9.56
N GLY A 214 2.27 -4.29 -10.02
CA GLY A 214 2.42 -3.12 -10.89
C GLY A 214 1.71 -3.31 -12.24
N GLN A 215 1.83 -4.48 -12.87
CA GLN A 215 1.11 -4.81 -14.11
C GLN A 215 -0.40 -4.83 -13.90
N LEU A 216 -0.88 -5.48 -12.82
CA LEU A 216 -2.29 -5.50 -12.45
C LEU A 216 -2.83 -4.07 -12.29
N ALA A 217 -2.11 -3.22 -11.58
CA ALA A 217 -2.50 -1.83 -11.33
C ALA A 217 -2.69 -1.04 -12.63
N GLN A 218 -1.72 -1.14 -13.57
CA GLN A 218 -1.80 -0.45 -14.85
C GLN A 218 -2.95 -0.99 -15.72
N ALA A 219 -3.11 -2.31 -15.79
CA ALA A 219 -4.19 -2.94 -16.55
C ALA A 219 -5.57 -2.58 -15.97
N THR A 220 -5.71 -2.60 -14.64
CA THR A 220 -6.93 -2.17 -13.94
C THR A 220 -7.27 -0.71 -14.26
N ARG A 221 -6.30 0.19 -14.17
CA ARG A 221 -6.50 1.62 -14.48
C ARG A 221 -6.96 1.82 -15.91
N ALA A 222 -6.32 1.16 -16.89
CA ALA A 222 -6.70 1.24 -18.29
C ALA A 222 -8.12 0.68 -18.53
N CYS A 223 -8.47 -0.43 -17.88
CA CYS A 223 -9.81 -1.02 -17.93
C CYS A 223 -10.87 -0.03 -17.39
N VAL A 224 -10.64 0.57 -16.21
CA VAL A 224 -11.57 1.56 -15.62
C VAL A 224 -11.77 2.74 -16.56
N GLN A 225 -10.69 3.31 -17.11
CA GLN A 225 -10.76 4.44 -18.05
C GLN A 225 -11.61 4.09 -19.29
N ASN A 226 -11.44 2.89 -19.85
CA ASN A 226 -12.23 2.44 -20.99
C ASN A 226 -13.71 2.22 -20.62
N LEU A 227 -13.98 1.65 -19.45
CA LEU A 227 -15.34 1.42 -18.96
C LEU A 227 -16.06 2.75 -18.73
N GLU A 228 -15.45 3.69 -18.02
CA GLU A 228 -15.99 5.02 -17.77
C GLU A 228 -16.29 5.78 -19.07
N LYS A 229 -15.37 5.69 -20.04
CA LYS A 229 -15.58 6.28 -21.37
C LYS A 229 -16.77 5.66 -22.08
N SER A 230 -16.92 4.32 -22.06
CA SER A 230 -18.04 3.63 -22.68
C SER A 230 -19.39 3.95 -22.02
N MET A 231 -19.36 4.24 -20.70
CA MET A 231 -20.54 4.64 -19.92
C MET A 231 -20.83 6.14 -19.98
N GLY A 232 -20.03 6.92 -20.72
CA GLY A 232 -20.23 8.37 -20.89
C GLY A 232 -19.97 9.17 -19.61
N VAL A 233 -19.10 8.68 -18.72
CA VAL A 233 -18.76 9.38 -17.47
C VAL A 233 -18.08 10.71 -17.80
N ARG A 234 -18.67 11.83 -17.38
CA ARG A 234 -18.15 13.17 -17.65
C ARG A 234 -16.93 13.53 -16.80
N THR A 235 -16.92 13.08 -15.57
CA THR A 235 -15.83 13.33 -14.61
C THR A 235 -15.24 11.99 -14.17
N PRO A 236 -14.20 11.50 -14.86
CA PRO A 236 -13.59 10.21 -14.59
C PRO A 236 -13.02 10.10 -13.17
N SER A 237 -13.00 8.89 -12.62
CA SER A 237 -12.52 8.61 -11.26
C SER A 237 -11.01 8.82 -11.11
N GLN A 238 -10.23 8.62 -12.18
CA GLN A 238 -8.76 8.74 -12.18
C GLN A 238 -8.08 7.84 -11.13
N PRO A 239 -8.09 6.52 -11.29
CA PRO A 239 -7.43 5.60 -10.38
C PRO A 239 -5.95 5.93 -10.20
N GLN A 240 -5.47 5.93 -8.96
CA GLN A 240 -4.10 6.28 -8.61
C GLN A 240 -3.28 5.03 -8.28
N ILE A 241 -1.98 5.09 -8.54
CA ILE A 241 -1.05 3.98 -8.37
C ILE A 241 0.22 4.52 -7.72
N PHE A 242 0.63 3.90 -6.63
CA PHE A 242 1.96 4.04 -6.07
C PHE A 242 2.60 2.65 -5.94
N VAL A 243 3.84 2.53 -6.40
CA VAL A 243 4.64 1.31 -6.27
C VAL A 243 5.97 1.70 -5.64
N GLY A 244 6.20 1.24 -4.43
CA GLY A 244 7.44 1.46 -3.70
C GLY A 244 8.63 0.75 -4.35
N SER A 245 9.82 1.30 -4.19
CA SER A 245 11.04 0.81 -4.85
C SER A 245 11.41 -0.63 -4.48
N ALA A 246 11.15 -1.04 -3.23
CA ALA A 246 11.44 -2.39 -2.76
C ALA A 246 10.46 -3.46 -3.31
N VAL A 247 9.29 -3.04 -3.82
CA VAL A 247 8.22 -3.93 -4.31
C VAL A 247 7.90 -3.72 -5.79
N ALA A 248 8.81 -3.07 -6.54
CA ALA A 248 8.61 -2.78 -7.96
C ALA A 248 8.30 -4.03 -8.80
N ASN A 249 8.87 -5.16 -8.43
CA ASN A 249 8.71 -6.45 -9.11
C ASN A 249 7.87 -7.46 -8.29
N LEU A 250 7.13 -7.00 -7.26
CA LEU A 250 6.33 -7.91 -6.43
C LEU A 250 5.29 -8.65 -7.27
N ARG A 251 5.41 -9.98 -7.30
CA ARG A 251 4.50 -10.86 -8.04
C ARG A 251 3.18 -11.02 -7.31
N LEU A 252 2.13 -11.32 -8.05
CA LEU A 252 0.88 -11.77 -7.44
C LEU A 252 1.09 -13.15 -6.79
N PRO A 253 0.34 -13.49 -5.72
CA PRO A 253 0.39 -14.81 -5.12
C PRO A 253 0.25 -15.93 -6.17
N GLY A 254 1.12 -16.95 -6.12
CA GLY A 254 1.05 -18.11 -6.99
C GLY A 254 1.36 -17.86 -8.48
N ARG A 255 2.18 -16.84 -8.77
CA ARG A 255 2.62 -16.48 -10.13
C ARG A 255 4.13 -16.60 -10.29
#